data_0e8bd7d46c3c73dd033d9e15139b91d9
#
_entry.id   0e8bd7d46c3c73dd033d9e15139b91d9
#
_cell.length_a   1.000
_cell.length_b   1.000
_cell.length_c   1.000
_cell.angle_alpha   90.00
_cell.angle_beta   90.00
_cell.angle_gamma   90.00
#
_symmetry.space_group_name_H-M   'P 1'
#
loop_
_entity.id
_entity.type
_entity.pdbx_description
1 polymer ?
#
loop_
_entity_poly.entity_id
_entity_poly.type
_entity_poly.pdbx_seq_one_letter_code
_entity_poly.pdbx_strand_id
1 'polypeptide(L)'
;MALKRKPVTGMKDILPGEMEIRDYVISLIKETYRTFGFSSIETPCVEHIENLCSKQGGDNEKLIFKILKRGEKLKLAEAKEEADLVDGGLRYDLTVPLSRYYANHSNELPAPFKALQMGNVWRADRPQRGRFRQFMQCDIDILGEPSNLAEIELILATTALLGKLDFKNFTIRINDRRFLKAMAAYSGFAEKDYDNVFITLDKMDKIGLEGVAAELKENGYAEGSVEKYLQLFKEITNDVAGVRSCKEKLEGFLPAEAADSLEMIITSVESAKEAEFRMFFDPTLVRGMSYYTGTIFEISMDEFGGSVG
;
A
#
# COMPACT_ATOMS: atom_id res chain seq x y z
N MET A 1 -15.87 -27.56 -30.82
CA MET A 1 -15.98 -26.99 -29.46
C MET A 1 -16.47 -25.55 -29.60
N ALA A 2 -17.54 -25.15 -28.91
CA ALA A 2 -18.04 -23.77 -29.02
C ALA A 2 -17.08 -22.81 -28.31
N LEU A 3 -16.80 -21.65 -28.92
CA LEU A 3 -15.96 -20.60 -28.36
C LEU A 3 -16.59 -20.04 -27.07
N LYS A 4 -15.83 -19.98 -26.00
CA LYS A 4 -16.24 -19.26 -24.79
C LYS A 4 -16.17 -17.76 -25.06
N ARG A 5 -17.31 -17.06 -25.01
CA ARG A 5 -17.41 -15.63 -25.37
C ARG A 5 -17.10 -14.68 -24.21
N LYS A 6 -17.18 -15.16 -22.96
CA LYS A 6 -16.89 -14.34 -21.77
C LYS A 6 -15.41 -14.40 -21.44
N PRO A 7 -14.82 -13.28 -21.00
CA PRO A 7 -13.47 -13.28 -20.45
C PRO A 7 -13.31 -14.25 -19.27
N VAL A 8 -12.09 -14.51 -18.87
CA VAL A 8 -11.77 -15.27 -17.66
C VAL A 8 -12.41 -14.56 -16.44
N THR A 9 -12.94 -15.37 -15.54
CA THR A 9 -13.61 -14.86 -14.32
C THR A 9 -12.76 -13.83 -13.59
N GLY A 10 -13.32 -12.66 -13.31
CA GLY A 10 -12.65 -11.53 -12.67
C GLY A 10 -11.81 -10.65 -13.60
N MET A 11 -11.84 -10.90 -14.91
CA MET A 11 -11.26 -10.04 -15.94
C MET A 11 -12.36 -9.45 -16.81
N LYS A 12 -12.09 -8.31 -17.46
CA LYS A 12 -13.06 -7.68 -18.36
C LYS A 12 -12.37 -7.12 -19.59
N ASP A 13 -13.14 -7.07 -20.71
CA ASP A 13 -12.76 -6.30 -21.88
C ASP A 13 -13.04 -4.82 -21.63
N ILE A 14 -12.20 -3.96 -22.16
CA ILE A 14 -12.36 -2.50 -22.11
C ILE A 14 -12.83 -2.05 -23.49
N LEU A 15 -14.01 -1.47 -23.54
CA LEU A 15 -14.59 -1.00 -24.80
C LEU A 15 -14.03 0.38 -25.22
N PRO A 16 -14.15 0.76 -26.51
CA PRO A 16 -13.54 2.00 -27.03
C PRO A 16 -13.85 3.25 -26.23
N GLY A 17 -15.11 3.48 -25.83
CA GLY A 17 -15.49 4.67 -25.05
C GLY A 17 -14.84 4.70 -23.65
N GLU A 18 -14.66 3.55 -23.00
CA GLU A 18 -13.92 3.46 -21.73
C GLU A 18 -12.41 3.64 -21.98
N MET A 19 -11.91 3.17 -23.13
CA MET A 19 -10.51 3.33 -23.53
C MET A 19 -10.14 4.79 -23.75
N GLU A 20 -11.01 5.59 -24.39
CA GLU A 20 -10.80 7.03 -24.57
C GLU A 20 -10.60 7.77 -23.24
N ILE A 21 -11.45 7.46 -22.24
CA ILE A 21 -11.33 8.04 -20.89
C ILE A 21 -10.00 7.59 -20.24
N ARG A 22 -9.66 6.31 -20.38
CA ARG A 22 -8.42 5.75 -19.85
C ARG A 22 -7.18 6.40 -20.45
N ASP A 23 -7.15 6.59 -21.76
CA ASP A 23 -6.04 7.20 -22.48
C ASP A 23 -5.87 8.68 -22.09
N TYR A 24 -6.98 9.40 -21.92
CA TYR A 24 -6.95 10.76 -21.37
C TYR A 24 -6.33 10.80 -19.97
N VAL A 25 -6.79 9.93 -19.05
CA VAL A 25 -6.27 9.85 -17.69
C VAL A 25 -4.78 9.50 -17.69
N ILE A 26 -4.37 8.50 -18.49
CA ILE A 26 -2.96 8.10 -18.62
C ILE A 26 -2.09 9.27 -19.12
N SER A 27 -2.58 10.04 -20.06
CA SER A 27 -1.86 11.20 -20.59
C SER A 27 -1.65 12.26 -19.50
N LEU A 28 -2.70 12.54 -18.73
CA LEU A 28 -2.67 13.49 -17.65
C LEU A 28 -1.74 13.04 -16.49
N ILE A 29 -1.75 11.74 -16.17
CA ILE A 29 -0.82 11.14 -15.21
C ILE A 29 0.64 11.37 -15.64
N LYS A 30 0.97 11.00 -16.87
CA LYS A 30 2.34 11.15 -17.41
C LYS A 30 2.79 12.61 -17.41
N GLU A 31 1.92 13.52 -17.85
CA GLU A 31 2.22 14.95 -17.87
C GLU A 31 2.46 15.49 -16.45
N THR A 32 1.56 15.18 -15.52
CA THR A 32 1.64 15.66 -14.15
C THR A 32 2.89 15.15 -13.45
N TYR A 33 3.12 13.85 -13.44
CA TYR A 33 4.27 13.29 -12.73
C TYR A 33 5.62 13.66 -13.36
N ARG A 34 5.65 13.93 -14.67
CA ARG A 34 6.85 14.48 -15.31
C ARG A 34 7.23 15.85 -14.76
N THR A 35 6.26 16.71 -14.38
CA THR A 35 6.57 18.01 -13.76
C THR A 35 7.21 17.88 -12.38
N PHE A 36 7.00 16.76 -11.70
CA PHE A 36 7.68 16.40 -10.46
C PHE A 36 8.99 15.62 -10.67
N GLY A 37 9.43 15.43 -11.93
CA GLY A 37 10.69 14.77 -12.26
C GLY A 37 10.62 13.25 -12.30
N PHE A 38 9.43 12.64 -12.29
CA PHE A 38 9.30 11.19 -12.43
C PHE A 38 9.54 10.76 -13.88
N SER A 39 10.35 9.71 -14.04
CA SER A 39 10.69 9.08 -15.31
C SER A 39 9.88 7.81 -15.52
N SER A 40 9.24 7.69 -16.69
CA SER A 40 8.49 6.47 -17.02
C SER A 40 9.42 5.31 -17.25
N ILE A 41 9.12 4.18 -16.63
CA ILE A 41 9.77 2.90 -16.84
C ILE A 41 8.74 1.80 -17.14
N GLU A 42 9.21 0.70 -17.68
CA GLU A 42 8.42 -0.50 -17.90
C GLU A 42 9.20 -1.73 -17.45
N THR A 43 8.53 -2.65 -16.78
CA THR A 43 9.06 -3.93 -16.36
C THR A 43 8.22 -5.07 -16.95
N PRO A 44 8.79 -6.28 -17.16
CA PRO A 44 8.03 -7.42 -17.66
C PRO A 44 6.81 -7.75 -16.79
N CYS A 45 5.74 -8.22 -17.42
CA CYS A 45 4.54 -8.70 -16.71
C CYS A 45 4.77 -10.04 -15.99
N VAL A 46 5.76 -10.80 -16.42
CA VAL A 46 6.16 -12.07 -15.84
C VAL A 46 7.43 -11.84 -15.03
N GLU A 47 7.42 -12.30 -13.79
CA GLU A 47 8.55 -12.23 -12.87
C GLU A 47 8.91 -13.64 -12.38
N HIS A 48 10.15 -13.82 -11.93
CA HIS A 48 10.57 -15.06 -11.29
C HIS A 48 9.72 -15.34 -10.05
N ILE A 49 9.32 -16.59 -9.87
CA ILE A 49 8.44 -16.95 -8.75
C ILE A 49 9.11 -16.68 -7.40
N GLU A 50 10.41 -16.86 -7.31
CA GLU A 50 11.20 -16.61 -6.10
C GLU A 50 11.16 -15.13 -5.69
N ASN A 51 11.13 -14.19 -6.65
CA ASN A 51 11.01 -12.76 -6.37
C ASN A 51 9.61 -12.42 -5.86
N LEU A 52 8.58 -13.05 -6.42
CA LEU A 52 7.19 -12.83 -6.03
C LEU A 52 6.86 -13.40 -4.64
N CYS A 53 7.49 -14.51 -4.25
CA CYS A 53 7.25 -15.20 -2.98
C CYS A 53 8.19 -14.76 -1.85
N SER A 54 9.31 -14.08 -2.14
CA SER A 54 10.44 -13.91 -1.22
C SER A 54 10.18 -13.09 0.04
N LYS A 55 9.12 -12.28 0.09
CA LYS A 55 8.85 -11.39 1.24
C LYS A 55 7.40 -11.34 1.69
N GLN A 56 6.47 -11.93 0.95
CA GLN A 56 5.06 -11.74 1.23
C GLN A 56 4.45 -12.83 2.10
N GLY A 57 5.17 -13.91 2.38
CA GLY A 57 4.78 -15.04 3.24
C GLY A 57 3.29 -15.20 3.54
N GLY A 58 2.72 -16.36 3.39
CA GLY A 58 1.34 -16.60 3.79
C GLY A 58 0.30 -16.31 2.69
N ASP A 59 -0.74 -15.56 3.01
CA ASP A 59 -1.95 -15.47 2.17
C ASP A 59 -1.74 -14.79 0.81
N ASN A 60 -0.80 -13.86 0.68
CA ASN A 60 -0.52 -13.18 -0.58
C ASN A 60 0.05 -14.12 -1.66
N GLU A 61 0.83 -15.13 -1.28
CA GLU A 61 1.37 -16.11 -2.23
C GLU A 61 0.26 -16.91 -2.93
N LYS A 62 -0.87 -17.11 -2.25
CA LYS A 62 -2.06 -17.78 -2.79
C LYS A 62 -2.74 -16.95 -3.88
N LEU A 63 -2.45 -15.66 -3.94
CA LEU A 63 -3.03 -14.72 -4.90
C LEU A 63 -2.20 -14.57 -6.18
N ILE A 64 -1.01 -15.16 -6.26
CA ILE A 64 -0.15 -15.10 -7.43
C ILE A 64 -0.66 -16.05 -8.52
N PHE A 65 -0.82 -15.54 -9.74
CA PHE A 65 -1.04 -16.37 -10.92
C PHE A 65 0.28 -16.99 -11.35
N LYS A 66 0.50 -18.25 -11.00
CA LYS A 66 1.72 -18.99 -11.28
C LYS A 66 1.77 -19.46 -12.72
N ILE A 67 2.97 -19.48 -13.30
CA ILE A 67 3.25 -19.91 -14.68
C ILE A 67 4.06 -21.20 -14.63
N LEU A 68 3.55 -22.22 -15.28
CA LEU A 68 4.21 -23.51 -15.35
C LEU A 68 5.48 -23.44 -16.21
N LYS A 69 6.49 -24.21 -15.82
CA LYS A 69 7.66 -24.52 -16.64
C LYS A 69 7.24 -25.05 -18.01
N ARG A 70 8.09 -24.93 -19.00
CA ARG A 70 7.80 -25.34 -20.39
C ARG A 70 8.78 -26.40 -20.89
N GLY A 71 8.31 -27.18 -21.88
CA GLY A 71 9.12 -28.19 -22.55
C GLY A 71 9.69 -29.23 -21.60
N GLU A 72 10.94 -29.57 -21.76
CA GLU A 72 11.65 -30.59 -20.98
C GLU A 72 11.78 -30.26 -19.48
N LYS A 73 11.63 -28.99 -19.10
CA LYS A 73 11.62 -28.55 -17.70
C LYS A 73 10.32 -28.88 -16.98
N LEU A 74 9.22 -29.13 -17.70
CA LEU A 74 7.93 -29.48 -17.11
C LEU A 74 7.82 -30.98 -16.90
N LYS A 75 8.26 -31.46 -15.76
CA LYS A 75 8.31 -32.89 -15.41
C LYS A 75 7.15 -33.28 -14.49
N LEU A 76 5.94 -33.34 -15.04
CA LEU A 76 4.72 -33.63 -14.29
C LEU A 76 4.78 -34.92 -13.47
N ALA A 77 5.42 -36.00 -14.02
CA ALA A 77 5.50 -37.29 -13.35
C ALA A 77 6.53 -37.36 -12.19
N GLU A 78 7.48 -36.40 -12.17
CA GLU A 78 8.54 -36.33 -11.16
C GLU A 78 8.22 -35.32 -10.05
N ALA A 79 7.28 -34.42 -10.29
CA ALA A 79 6.91 -33.33 -9.37
C ALA A 79 6.27 -33.89 -8.09
N LYS A 80 6.77 -33.43 -6.95
CA LYS A 80 6.25 -33.77 -5.61
C LYS A 80 5.41 -32.64 -5.03
N GLU A 81 5.70 -31.41 -5.44
CA GLU A 81 5.02 -30.20 -4.98
C GLU A 81 4.84 -29.20 -6.12
N GLU A 82 4.02 -28.18 -5.91
CA GLU A 82 3.71 -27.16 -6.92
C GLU A 82 4.97 -26.41 -7.37
N ALA A 83 5.89 -26.12 -6.45
CA ALA A 83 7.14 -25.42 -6.73
C ALA A 83 8.01 -26.13 -7.78
N ASP A 84 7.92 -27.47 -7.88
CA ASP A 84 8.65 -28.25 -8.88
C ASP A 84 8.17 -27.95 -10.32
N LEU A 85 6.95 -27.45 -10.47
CA LEU A 85 6.29 -27.21 -11.75
C LEU A 85 6.32 -25.75 -12.21
N VAL A 86 6.69 -24.82 -11.33
CA VAL A 86 6.56 -23.37 -11.55
C VAL A 86 7.94 -22.72 -11.62
N ASP A 87 8.15 -21.78 -12.52
CA ASP A 87 9.36 -20.96 -12.60
C ASP A 87 9.06 -19.45 -12.73
N GLY A 88 7.81 -19.06 -12.88
CA GLY A 88 7.39 -17.69 -13.01
C GLY A 88 5.99 -17.45 -12.51
N GLY A 89 5.62 -16.17 -12.43
CA GLY A 89 4.27 -15.74 -12.12
C GLY A 89 3.94 -14.42 -12.81
N LEU A 90 2.67 -14.11 -12.90
CA LEU A 90 2.23 -12.77 -13.28
C LEU A 90 2.48 -11.83 -12.09
N ARG A 91 3.03 -10.67 -12.36
CA ARG A 91 3.33 -9.68 -11.32
C ARG A 91 2.06 -9.29 -10.56
N TYR A 92 2.17 -9.35 -9.24
CA TYR A 92 1.10 -9.05 -8.30
C TYR A 92 0.95 -7.53 -8.05
N ASP A 93 2.07 -6.82 -8.12
CA ASP A 93 2.23 -5.37 -8.00
C ASP A 93 3.33 -4.88 -8.96
N LEU A 94 3.64 -3.60 -8.92
CA LEU A 94 4.75 -3.01 -9.67
C LEU A 94 6.02 -2.82 -8.84
N THR A 95 5.95 -2.94 -7.51
CA THR A 95 7.07 -2.69 -6.59
C THR A 95 8.12 -3.81 -6.62
N VAL A 96 7.70 -5.08 -6.66
CA VAL A 96 8.64 -6.21 -6.75
C VAL A 96 9.44 -6.15 -8.06
N PRO A 97 8.82 -5.98 -9.24
CA PRO A 97 9.56 -5.76 -10.47
C PRO A 97 10.49 -4.52 -10.45
N LEU A 98 10.05 -3.42 -9.81
CA LEU A 98 10.88 -2.22 -9.64
C LEU A 98 12.12 -2.52 -8.80
N SER A 99 11.97 -3.27 -7.71
CA SER A 99 13.11 -3.63 -6.84
C SER A 99 14.19 -4.40 -7.62
N ARG A 100 13.77 -5.36 -8.45
CA ARG A 100 14.69 -6.09 -9.35
C ARG A 100 15.29 -5.17 -10.42
N TYR A 101 14.47 -4.29 -11.01
CA TYR A 101 14.92 -3.32 -12.02
C TYR A 101 16.01 -2.41 -11.43
N TYR A 102 15.73 -1.82 -10.28
CA TYR A 102 16.70 -0.94 -9.61
C TYR A 102 17.99 -1.66 -9.23
N ALA A 103 17.88 -2.89 -8.70
CA ALA A 103 19.07 -3.69 -8.37
C ALA A 103 19.97 -3.95 -9.58
N ASN A 104 19.40 -4.10 -10.77
CA ASN A 104 20.15 -4.35 -11.99
C ASN A 104 20.73 -3.07 -12.64
N HIS A 105 20.07 -1.92 -12.45
CA HIS A 105 20.36 -0.69 -13.20
C HIS A 105 20.76 0.50 -12.31
N SER A 106 20.97 0.29 -11.01
CA SER A 106 21.25 1.39 -10.07
C SER A 106 22.43 2.28 -10.49
N ASN A 107 23.44 1.72 -11.18
CA ASN A 107 24.59 2.45 -11.68
C ASN A 107 24.29 3.32 -12.92
N GLU A 108 23.17 3.09 -13.60
CA GLU A 108 22.73 3.79 -14.81
C GLU A 108 21.64 4.83 -14.51
N LEU A 109 21.10 4.80 -13.28
CA LEU A 109 19.98 5.63 -12.86
C LEU A 109 20.46 6.82 -12.02
N PRO A 110 19.75 7.96 -12.05
CA PRO A 110 20.05 9.09 -11.17
C PRO A 110 19.82 8.74 -9.69
N ALA A 111 20.42 9.49 -8.79
CA ALA A 111 20.16 9.42 -7.36
C ALA A 111 19.75 10.81 -6.85
N PRO A 112 18.56 10.99 -6.25
CA PRO A 112 17.50 9.98 -6.14
C PRO A 112 16.87 9.61 -7.48
N PHE A 113 16.38 8.39 -7.60
CA PHE A 113 15.65 7.92 -8.78
C PHE A 113 14.13 7.99 -8.53
N LYS A 114 13.44 8.75 -9.36
CA LYS A 114 11.98 8.91 -9.35
C LYS A 114 11.36 8.15 -10.50
N ALA A 115 10.72 7.04 -10.20
CA ALA A 115 10.12 6.14 -11.16
C ALA A 115 8.61 6.36 -11.27
N LEU A 116 8.09 6.35 -12.50
CA LEU A 116 6.68 6.20 -12.80
C LEU A 116 6.48 4.88 -13.54
N GLN A 117 5.69 3.99 -12.98
CA GLN A 117 5.27 2.76 -13.64
C GLN A 117 3.77 2.73 -13.82
N MET A 118 3.33 2.31 -14.99
CA MET A 118 1.92 2.02 -15.25
C MET A 118 1.81 0.68 -15.96
N GLY A 119 0.98 -0.20 -15.44
CA GLY A 119 0.81 -1.50 -16.07
C GLY A 119 -0.20 -2.38 -15.38
N ASN A 120 -0.62 -3.42 -16.10
CA ASN A 120 -1.50 -4.40 -15.53
C ASN A 120 -0.79 -5.24 -14.47
N VAL A 121 -1.53 -5.55 -13.42
CA VAL A 121 -1.16 -6.49 -12.36
C VAL A 121 -2.27 -7.52 -12.19
N TRP A 122 -1.95 -8.66 -11.61
CA TRP A 122 -2.86 -9.79 -11.50
C TRP A 122 -2.91 -10.31 -10.07
N ARG A 123 -4.14 -10.40 -9.52
CA ARG A 123 -4.39 -10.96 -8.18
C ARG A 123 -5.52 -11.96 -8.25
N ALA A 124 -5.30 -13.18 -7.76
CA ALA A 124 -6.30 -14.25 -7.77
C ALA A 124 -7.41 -14.05 -6.71
N ASP A 125 -7.65 -12.83 -6.30
CA ASP A 125 -8.71 -12.44 -5.37
C ASP A 125 -10.09 -12.94 -5.80
N ARG A 126 -11.01 -13.08 -4.83
CA ARG A 126 -12.42 -13.32 -5.14
C ARG A 126 -12.98 -12.08 -5.84
N PRO A 127 -13.47 -12.20 -7.09
CA PRO A 127 -14.03 -11.06 -7.82
C PRO A 127 -15.26 -10.49 -7.10
N GLN A 128 -15.32 -9.17 -7.03
CA GLN A 128 -16.48 -8.43 -6.53
C GLN A 128 -16.55 -7.06 -7.22
N ARG A 129 -17.62 -6.31 -6.98
CA ARG A 129 -17.78 -4.98 -7.58
C ARG A 129 -16.57 -4.09 -7.23
N GLY A 130 -15.90 -3.55 -8.25
CA GLY A 130 -14.69 -2.72 -8.10
C GLY A 130 -13.40 -3.49 -7.85
N ARG A 131 -13.43 -4.84 -7.70
CA ARG A 131 -12.24 -5.67 -7.50
C ARG A 131 -12.13 -6.71 -8.60
N PHE A 132 -11.19 -6.50 -9.48
CA PHE A 132 -10.87 -7.38 -10.61
C PHE A 132 -9.61 -8.19 -10.34
N ARG A 133 -9.46 -9.31 -11.07
CA ARG A 133 -8.24 -10.13 -11.03
C ARG A 133 -7.13 -9.60 -11.92
N GLN A 134 -7.48 -8.77 -12.91
CA GLN A 134 -6.56 -7.98 -13.71
C GLN A 134 -7.00 -6.54 -13.66
N PHE A 135 -6.09 -5.65 -13.27
CA PHE A 135 -6.33 -4.20 -13.24
C PHE A 135 -5.02 -3.45 -13.47
N MET A 136 -5.13 -2.19 -13.86
CA MET A 136 -3.96 -1.33 -14.04
C MET A 136 -3.62 -0.65 -12.72
N GLN A 137 -2.35 -0.72 -12.33
CA GLN A 137 -1.75 0.14 -11.31
C GLN A 137 -1.01 1.29 -11.98
N CYS A 138 -0.92 2.40 -11.26
CA CYS A 138 -0.07 3.54 -11.57
C CYS A 138 0.69 3.87 -10.30
N ASP A 139 1.96 3.54 -10.27
CA ASP A 139 2.83 3.67 -9.10
C ASP A 139 3.90 4.73 -9.38
N ILE A 140 4.13 5.60 -8.40
CA ILE A 140 5.27 6.50 -8.35
C ILE A 140 6.14 6.14 -7.15
N ASP A 141 7.41 6.01 -7.39
CA ASP A 141 8.40 5.58 -6.40
C ASP A 141 9.60 6.52 -6.39
N ILE A 142 10.15 6.78 -5.22
CA ILE A 142 11.39 7.54 -5.04
C ILE A 142 12.39 6.63 -4.32
N LEU A 143 13.51 6.35 -4.98
CA LEU A 143 14.57 5.50 -4.45
C LEU A 143 15.83 6.32 -4.21
N GLY A 144 16.42 6.18 -3.04
CA GLY A 144 17.67 6.85 -2.69
C GLY A 144 17.52 8.24 -2.06
N GLU A 145 16.29 8.63 -1.65
CA GLU A 145 16.05 9.83 -0.83
C GLU A 145 15.72 9.39 0.60
N PRO A 146 16.60 9.59 1.58
CA PRO A 146 16.39 9.14 2.95
C PRO A 146 15.62 10.12 3.83
N SER A 147 15.34 11.32 3.34
CA SER A 147 14.64 12.35 4.11
C SER A 147 13.13 12.34 3.85
N ASN A 148 12.38 13.07 4.67
CA ASN A 148 10.93 13.23 4.53
C ASN A 148 10.50 13.93 3.22
N LEU A 149 11.43 14.42 2.42
CA LEU A 149 11.14 15.01 1.11
C LEU A 149 10.48 14.01 0.18
N ALA A 150 10.84 12.72 0.29
CA ALA A 150 10.22 11.67 -0.52
C ALA A 150 8.72 11.57 -0.25
N GLU A 151 8.31 11.46 1.00
CA GLU A 151 6.89 11.36 1.39
C GLU A 151 6.13 12.64 1.04
N ILE A 152 6.69 13.81 1.32
CA ILE A 152 6.09 15.10 1.00
C ILE A 152 5.84 15.21 -0.51
N GLU A 153 6.82 14.87 -1.31
CA GLU A 153 6.72 14.95 -2.77
C GLU A 153 5.72 13.95 -3.36
N LEU A 154 5.70 12.71 -2.85
CA LEU A 154 4.73 11.70 -3.27
C LEU A 154 3.29 12.15 -2.99
N ILE A 155 3.05 12.74 -1.82
CA ILE A 155 1.73 13.27 -1.45
C ILE A 155 1.35 14.45 -2.35
N LEU A 156 2.25 15.42 -2.53
CA LEU A 156 1.99 16.60 -3.38
C LEU A 156 1.78 16.22 -4.84
N ALA A 157 2.58 15.31 -5.39
CA ALA A 157 2.45 14.86 -6.78
C ALA A 157 1.11 14.14 -7.00
N THR A 158 0.73 13.25 -6.07
CA THR A 158 -0.53 12.50 -6.17
C THR A 158 -1.74 13.44 -6.04
N THR A 159 -1.71 14.36 -5.09
CA THR A 159 -2.82 15.33 -4.87
C THR A 159 -2.94 16.33 -6.03
N ALA A 160 -1.83 16.76 -6.62
CA ALA A 160 -1.84 17.58 -7.82
C ALA A 160 -2.50 16.85 -9.01
N LEU A 161 -2.22 15.57 -9.19
CA LEU A 161 -2.89 14.74 -10.20
C LEU A 161 -4.39 14.64 -9.94
N LEU A 162 -4.81 14.33 -8.72
CA LEU A 162 -6.23 14.22 -8.36
C LEU A 162 -6.96 15.55 -8.58
N GLY A 163 -6.34 16.68 -8.24
CA GLY A 163 -6.88 18.00 -8.52
C GLY A 163 -7.06 18.27 -10.02
N LYS A 164 -6.09 17.87 -10.87
CA LYS A 164 -6.19 17.98 -12.34
C LYS A 164 -7.25 17.05 -12.94
N LEU A 165 -7.57 15.95 -12.28
CA LEU A 165 -8.68 15.05 -12.64
C LEU A 165 -10.04 15.56 -12.15
N ASP A 166 -10.08 16.78 -11.59
CA ASP A 166 -11.26 17.42 -11.00
C ASP A 166 -11.88 16.63 -9.82
N PHE A 167 -11.09 15.80 -9.15
CA PHE A 167 -11.50 15.20 -7.89
C PHE A 167 -11.47 16.25 -6.78
N LYS A 168 -12.56 16.29 -6.00
CA LYS A 168 -12.76 17.23 -4.89
C LYS A 168 -13.07 16.43 -3.63
N ASN A 169 -12.88 17.07 -2.48
CA ASN A 169 -13.26 16.49 -1.17
C ASN A 169 -12.58 15.16 -0.85
N PHE A 170 -11.39 14.89 -1.41
CA PHE A 170 -10.63 13.74 -0.98
C PHE A 170 -9.88 14.02 0.32
N THR A 171 -9.60 12.97 1.03
CA THR A 171 -8.98 13.02 2.35
C THR A 171 -7.74 12.12 2.37
N ILE A 172 -6.65 12.63 2.95
CA ILE A 172 -5.43 11.86 3.22
C ILE A 172 -5.41 11.51 4.70
N ARG A 173 -5.43 10.23 4.99
CA ARG A 173 -5.13 9.66 6.31
C ARG A 173 -3.65 9.33 6.34
N ILE A 174 -2.92 9.77 7.35
CA ILE A 174 -1.48 9.51 7.49
C ILE A 174 -1.17 8.94 8.87
N ASN A 175 -0.25 7.98 8.92
CA ASN A 175 0.30 7.39 10.13
C ASN A 175 1.76 6.97 9.91
N ASP A 176 2.38 6.37 10.90
CA ASP A 176 3.70 5.75 10.79
C ASP A 176 3.72 4.43 11.56
N ARG A 177 4.37 3.43 10.98
CA ARG A 177 4.49 2.09 11.60
C ARG A 177 5.15 2.11 12.97
N ARG A 178 6.01 3.09 13.22
CA ARG A 178 6.67 3.26 14.52
C ARG A 178 5.67 3.67 15.61
N PHE A 179 4.64 4.46 15.26
CA PHE A 179 3.53 4.80 16.18
C PHE A 179 2.74 3.54 16.54
N LEU A 180 2.35 2.74 15.54
CA LEU A 180 1.60 1.49 15.79
C LEU A 180 2.36 0.56 16.74
N LYS A 181 3.67 0.37 16.50
CA LYS A 181 4.53 -0.45 17.36
C LYS A 181 4.66 0.14 18.76
N ALA A 182 4.87 1.45 18.89
CA ALA A 182 4.98 2.13 20.16
C ALA A 182 3.70 2.03 20.98
N MET A 183 2.52 2.21 20.36
CA MET A 183 1.23 2.08 21.02
C MET A 183 0.99 0.65 21.52
N ALA A 184 1.33 -0.36 20.72
CA ALA A 184 1.21 -1.76 21.12
C ALA A 184 2.18 -2.10 22.29
N ALA A 185 3.44 -1.68 22.20
CA ALA A 185 4.43 -1.87 23.26
C ALA A 185 4.03 -1.19 24.56
N TYR A 186 3.63 0.09 24.49
CA TYR A 186 3.14 0.86 25.64
C TYR A 186 1.95 0.18 26.32
N SER A 187 1.08 -0.46 25.56
CA SER A 187 -0.08 -1.17 26.07
C SER A 187 0.23 -2.55 26.64
N GLY A 188 1.47 -3.04 26.46
CA GLY A 188 1.93 -4.30 27.04
C GLY A 188 1.75 -5.52 26.14
N PHE A 189 1.52 -5.36 24.84
CA PHE A 189 1.56 -6.46 23.89
C PHE A 189 3.00 -6.90 23.66
N ALA A 190 3.23 -8.19 23.46
CA ALA A 190 4.54 -8.72 23.10
C ALA A 190 4.83 -8.45 21.60
N GLU A 191 6.08 -8.20 21.25
CA GLU A 191 6.49 -7.87 19.88
C GLU A 191 6.04 -8.91 18.84
N LYS A 192 6.09 -10.20 19.21
CA LYS A 192 5.64 -11.32 18.36
C LYS A 192 4.15 -11.26 18.02
N ASP A 193 3.36 -10.50 18.76
CA ASP A 193 1.90 -10.40 18.62
C ASP A 193 1.47 -9.15 17.85
N TYR A 194 2.39 -8.23 17.54
CA TYR A 194 2.06 -6.95 16.92
C TYR A 194 1.29 -7.10 15.61
N ASP A 195 1.69 -8.03 14.76
CA ASP A 195 1.02 -8.23 13.48
C ASP A 195 -0.45 -8.65 13.67
N ASN A 196 -0.74 -9.53 14.62
CA ASN A 196 -2.11 -9.94 14.92
C ASN A 196 -2.93 -8.78 15.52
N VAL A 197 -2.33 -7.97 16.40
CA VAL A 197 -2.97 -6.77 16.95
C VAL A 197 -3.30 -5.78 15.83
N PHE A 198 -2.37 -5.57 14.89
CA PHE A 198 -2.59 -4.64 13.77
C PHE A 198 -3.61 -5.17 12.76
N ILE A 199 -3.65 -6.49 12.48
CA ILE A 199 -4.69 -7.11 11.66
C ILE A 199 -6.08 -6.87 12.27
N THR A 200 -6.19 -6.95 13.59
CA THR A 200 -7.46 -6.67 14.28
C THR A 200 -7.79 -5.18 14.23
N LEU A 201 -6.79 -4.30 14.42
CA LEU A 201 -6.97 -2.85 14.34
C LEU A 201 -7.40 -2.40 12.93
N ASP A 202 -6.89 -3.02 11.85
CA ASP A 202 -7.26 -2.72 10.46
C ASP A 202 -8.77 -2.92 10.17
N LYS A 203 -9.46 -3.62 11.05
CA LYS A 203 -10.91 -3.80 10.97
C LYS A 203 -11.70 -2.66 11.64
N MET A 204 -11.02 -1.69 12.26
CA MET A 204 -11.63 -0.60 13.03
C MET A 204 -12.77 0.09 12.28
N ASP A 205 -12.58 0.41 11.00
CA ASP A 205 -13.58 1.08 10.17
C ASP A 205 -14.87 0.22 9.95
N LYS A 206 -14.76 -1.11 10.13
CA LYS A 206 -15.87 -2.05 9.92
C LYS A 206 -16.57 -2.45 11.19
N ILE A 207 -15.81 -2.73 12.26
CA ILE A 207 -16.35 -3.30 13.51
C ILE A 207 -16.33 -2.32 14.68
N GLY A 208 -15.74 -1.14 14.50
CA GLY A 208 -15.62 -0.11 15.53
C GLY A 208 -14.69 -0.51 16.69
N LEU A 209 -14.52 0.43 17.61
CA LEU A 209 -13.61 0.27 18.75
C LEU A 209 -14.02 -0.92 19.65
N GLU A 210 -15.32 -1.11 19.87
CA GLU A 210 -15.86 -2.21 20.68
C GLU A 210 -15.64 -3.58 20.02
N GLY A 211 -15.79 -3.65 18.69
CA GLY A 211 -15.52 -4.88 17.95
C GLY A 211 -14.03 -5.26 17.97
N VAL A 212 -13.13 -4.27 17.86
CA VAL A 212 -11.67 -4.48 18.02
C VAL A 212 -11.37 -4.98 19.44
N ALA A 213 -12.00 -4.39 20.48
CA ALA A 213 -11.85 -4.85 21.86
C ALA A 213 -12.24 -6.33 22.03
N ALA A 214 -13.43 -6.69 21.52
CA ALA A 214 -13.95 -8.03 21.63
C ALA A 214 -13.02 -9.05 20.92
N GLU A 215 -12.61 -8.76 19.69
CA GLU A 215 -11.74 -9.65 18.91
C GLU A 215 -10.35 -9.82 19.56
N LEU A 216 -9.75 -8.75 20.09
CA LEU A 216 -8.48 -8.86 20.82
C LEU A 216 -8.62 -9.72 22.08
N LYS A 217 -9.72 -9.60 22.82
CA LYS A 217 -9.97 -10.44 24.00
C LYS A 217 -10.22 -11.91 23.59
N GLU A 218 -10.95 -12.17 22.52
CA GLU A 218 -11.15 -13.52 21.96
C GLU A 218 -9.83 -14.16 21.51
N ASN A 219 -8.90 -13.37 21.00
CA ASN A 219 -7.54 -13.81 20.63
C ASN A 219 -6.65 -14.08 21.87
N GLY A 220 -7.17 -13.91 23.08
CA GLY A 220 -6.51 -14.27 24.34
C GLY A 220 -5.58 -13.20 24.91
N TYR A 221 -5.64 -11.96 24.42
CA TYR A 221 -4.85 -10.86 24.97
C TYR A 221 -5.41 -10.39 26.33
N ALA A 222 -4.49 -9.97 27.21
CA ALA A 222 -4.85 -9.51 28.54
C ALA A 222 -5.79 -8.29 28.51
N GLU A 223 -6.87 -8.32 29.27
CA GLU A 223 -7.89 -7.27 29.27
C GLU A 223 -7.30 -5.88 29.57
N GLY A 224 -6.39 -5.77 30.54
CA GLY A 224 -5.73 -4.49 30.83
C GLY A 224 -4.89 -3.94 29.68
N SER A 225 -4.26 -4.81 28.87
CA SER A 225 -3.52 -4.39 27.67
C SER A 225 -4.48 -3.89 26.60
N VAL A 226 -5.59 -4.60 26.40
CA VAL A 226 -6.62 -4.20 25.43
C VAL A 226 -7.23 -2.85 25.82
N GLU A 227 -7.63 -2.68 27.08
CA GLU A 227 -8.21 -1.42 27.57
C GLU A 227 -7.25 -0.25 27.44
N LYS A 228 -5.98 -0.43 27.82
CA LYS A 228 -4.93 0.58 27.69
C LYS A 228 -4.68 0.98 26.24
N TYR A 229 -4.70 0.01 25.33
CA TYR A 229 -4.54 0.24 23.88
C TYR A 229 -5.71 1.05 23.31
N LEU A 230 -6.93 0.65 23.64
CA LEU A 230 -8.12 1.33 23.12
C LEU A 230 -8.31 2.73 23.73
N GLN A 231 -7.82 2.95 24.94
CA GLN A 231 -7.85 4.27 25.57
C GLN A 231 -7.00 5.28 24.81
N LEU A 232 -5.87 4.86 24.21
CA LEU A 232 -5.05 5.74 23.36
C LEU A 232 -5.87 6.34 22.21
N PHE A 233 -6.67 5.53 21.52
CA PHE A 233 -7.48 6.00 20.38
C PHE A 233 -8.61 6.95 20.77
N LYS A 234 -9.05 6.94 22.03
CA LYS A 234 -10.05 7.89 22.56
C LYS A 234 -9.45 9.24 22.93
N GLU A 235 -8.15 9.25 23.28
CA GLU A 235 -7.46 10.42 23.82
C GLU A 235 -6.66 11.17 22.76
N ILE A 236 -6.22 10.49 21.71
CA ILE A 236 -5.40 11.05 20.64
C ILE A 236 -6.31 11.74 19.63
N THR A 237 -6.05 13.01 19.36
CA THR A 237 -6.73 13.78 18.31
C THR A 237 -6.13 13.47 16.93
N ASN A 238 -6.95 13.63 15.89
CA ASN A 238 -6.55 13.30 14.51
C ASN A 238 -5.90 14.51 13.80
N ASP A 239 -4.94 15.13 14.47
CA ASP A 239 -4.22 16.30 13.98
C ASP A 239 -2.76 16.32 14.47
N VAL A 240 -2.02 17.39 14.19
CA VAL A 240 -0.65 17.59 14.68
C VAL A 240 -0.56 17.60 16.22
N ALA A 241 -1.62 18.07 16.90
CA ALA A 241 -1.64 18.03 18.37
C ALA A 241 -1.69 16.58 18.87
N GLY A 242 -2.41 15.70 18.16
CA GLY A 242 -2.40 14.26 18.44
C GLY A 242 -1.03 13.62 18.24
N VAL A 243 -0.28 14.01 17.19
CA VAL A 243 1.10 13.54 16.97
C VAL A 243 2.00 13.95 18.15
N ARG A 244 1.90 15.20 18.60
CA ARG A 244 2.66 15.71 19.75
C ARG A 244 2.27 15.00 21.05
N SER A 245 0.97 14.79 21.27
CA SER A 245 0.47 14.03 22.42
C SER A 245 0.99 12.60 22.42
N CYS A 246 1.09 11.93 21.27
CA CYS A 246 1.74 10.62 21.17
C CYS A 246 3.21 10.66 21.56
N LYS A 247 3.96 11.68 21.10
CA LYS A 247 5.37 11.85 21.45
C LYS A 247 5.58 11.91 22.98
N GLU A 248 4.72 12.66 23.68
CA GLU A 248 4.77 12.79 25.13
C GLU A 248 4.32 11.51 25.86
N LYS A 249 3.15 10.96 25.49
CA LYS A 249 2.56 9.79 26.16
C LYS A 249 3.36 8.50 25.95
N LEU A 250 3.98 8.37 24.78
CA LEU A 250 4.72 7.18 24.39
C LEU A 250 6.24 7.36 24.55
N GLU A 251 6.66 8.31 25.40
CA GLU A 251 8.08 8.50 25.71
C GLU A 251 8.71 7.18 26.17
N GLY A 252 9.88 6.86 25.62
CA GLY A 252 10.57 5.58 25.83
C GLY A 252 10.08 4.42 24.96
N PHE A 253 8.95 4.54 24.26
CA PHE A 253 8.44 3.57 23.28
C PHE A 253 8.49 4.09 21.85
N LEU A 254 8.15 5.36 21.64
CA LEU A 254 8.16 6.03 20.34
C LEU A 254 9.48 6.77 20.13
N PRO A 255 10.24 6.48 19.07
CA PRO A 255 11.41 7.28 18.71
C PRO A 255 10.98 8.74 18.44
N ALA A 256 11.68 9.70 19.07
CA ALA A 256 11.32 11.12 18.95
C ALA A 256 11.32 11.62 17.49
N GLU A 257 12.29 11.13 16.70
CA GLU A 257 12.39 11.44 15.29
C GLU A 257 11.19 10.97 14.46
N ALA A 258 10.45 9.94 14.89
CA ALA A 258 9.26 9.49 14.21
C ALA A 258 8.12 10.52 14.30
N ALA A 259 7.93 11.11 15.48
CA ALA A 259 6.93 12.14 15.68
C ALA A 259 7.32 13.45 14.96
N ASP A 260 8.58 13.85 15.05
CA ASP A 260 9.09 15.05 14.39
C ASP A 260 8.98 14.92 12.84
N SER A 261 9.28 13.74 12.30
CA SER A 261 9.11 13.43 10.87
C SER A 261 7.65 13.54 10.43
N LEU A 262 6.74 12.91 11.16
CA LEU A 262 5.32 12.93 10.81
C LEU A 262 4.72 14.34 10.89
N GLU A 263 5.06 15.10 11.92
CA GLU A 263 4.68 16.51 12.05
C GLU A 263 5.22 17.35 10.89
N MET A 264 6.50 17.15 10.52
CA MET A 264 7.13 17.85 9.40
C MET A 264 6.40 17.54 8.07
N ILE A 265 6.09 16.27 7.81
CA ILE A 265 5.37 15.88 6.59
C ILE A 265 4.01 16.59 6.54
N ILE A 266 3.21 16.49 7.60
CA ILE A 266 1.87 17.09 7.64
C ILE A 266 1.96 18.61 7.42
N THR A 267 2.83 19.31 8.15
CA THR A 267 2.93 20.76 8.08
C THR A 267 3.49 21.24 6.74
N SER A 268 4.45 20.53 6.16
CA SER A 268 5.03 20.86 4.85
C SER A 268 4.01 20.66 3.73
N VAL A 269 3.28 19.55 3.74
CA VAL A 269 2.22 19.29 2.75
C VAL A 269 1.12 20.35 2.86
N GLU A 270 0.65 20.66 4.08
CA GLU A 270 -0.38 21.68 4.29
C GLU A 270 0.05 23.07 3.79
N SER A 271 1.33 23.42 3.93
CA SER A 271 1.86 24.72 3.47
C SER A 271 2.10 24.78 1.97
N ALA A 272 2.33 23.66 1.30
CA ALA A 272 2.71 23.60 -0.11
C ALA A 272 1.60 23.07 -1.04
N LYS A 273 0.47 22.60 -0.50
CA LYS A 273 -0.62 22.03 -1.30
C LYS A 273 -1.26 23.08 -2.22
N GLU A 274 -1.50 22.70 -3.46
CA GLU A 274 -2.23 23.48 -4.46
C GLU A 274 -3.69 23.00 -4.63
N ALA A 275 -3.94 21.71 -4.41
CA ALA A 275 -5.27 21.12 -4.49
C ALA A 275 -6.01 21.26 -3.15
N GLU A 276 -7.34 21.32 -3.20
CA GLU A 276 -8.17 21.31 -2.01
C GLU A 276 -8.38 19.88 -1.52
N PHE A 277 -7.82 19.54 -0.35
CA PHE A 277 -8.03 18.26 0.33
C PHE A 277 -7.84 18.43 1.84
N ARG A 278 -8.34 17.45 2.58
CA ARG A 278 -8.10 17.34 4.02
C ARG A 278 -6.98 16.32 4.26
N MET A 279 -6.09 16.63 5.18
CA MET A 279 -5.07 15.70 5.66
C MET A 279 -5.11 15.63 7.17
N PHE A 280 -5.10 14.42 7.72
CA PHE A 280 -5.09 14.25 9.17
C PHE A 280 -4.30 13.02 9.61
N PHE A 281 -3.75 13.12 10.80
CA PHE A 281 -3.15 11.98 11.49
C PHE A 281 -4.22 10.98 11.88
N ASP A 282 -4.01 9.72 11.56
CA ASP A 282 -4.92 8.65 11.92
C ASP A 282 -4.16 7.50 12.59
N PRO A 283 -4.15 7.44 13.91
CA PRO A 283 -3.43 6.40 14.66
C PRO A 283 -3.99 4.99 14.41
N THR A 284 -5.19 4.87 13.81
CA THR A 284 -5.81 3.58 13.48
C THR A 284 -5.47 3.07 12.08
N LEU A 285 -4.84 3.92 11.24
CA LEU A 285 -4.47 3.53 9.89
C LEU A 285 -3.37 2.47 9.93
N VAL A 286 -3.73 1.27 9.49
CA VAL A 286 -2.84 0.13 9.33
C VAL A 286 -2.85 -0.28 7.88
N ARG A 287 -1.68 -0.38 7.25
CA ARG A 287 -1.53 -0.80 5.86
C ARG A 287 -0.28 -1.65 5.68
N GLY A 288 -0.31 -2.55 4.70
CA GLY A 288 0.86 -3.29 4.25
C GLY A 288 1.68 -3.95 5.35
N MET A 289 1.08 -4.85 6.14
CA MET A 289 1.61 -5.43 7.37
C MET A 289 3.09 -5.84 7.32
N SER A 290 3.53 -6.43 6.24
CA SER A 290 4.92 -6.88 6.02
C SER A 290 5.71 -6.00 5.05
N TYR A 291 5.12 -4.96 4.51
CA TYR A 291 5.63 -4.20 3.37
C TYR A 291 6.16 -2.82 3.77
N TYR A 292 5.40 -2.05 4.55
CA TYR A 292 5.77 -0.72 4.99
C TYR A 292 6.57 -0.74 6.30
N THR A 293 7.57 0.14 6.41
CA THR A 293 8.46 0.22 7.58
C THR A 293 8.41 1.56 8.30
N GLY A 294 7.94 2.61 7.64
CA GLY A 294 7.85 3.98 8.14
C GLY A 294 6.48 4.58 7.96
N THR A 295 6.44 5.79 7.41
CA THR A 295 5.23 6.53 7.13
C THR A 295 4.31 5.79 6.16
N ILE A 296 3.02 5.79 6.46
CA ILE A 296 1.95 5.24 5.64
C ILE A 296 0.88 6.29 5.43
N PHE A 297 0.34 6.38 4.22
CA PHE A 297 -0.80 7.24 3.96
C PHE A 297 -1.77 6.59 2.98
N GLU A 298 -3.00 7.01 3.04
CA GLU A 298 -4.10 6.52 2.21
C GLU A 298 -4.98 7.68 1.79
N ILE A 299 -5.37 7.68 0.52
CA ILE A 299 -6.29 8.66 -0.03
C ILE A 299 -7.65 8.02 -0.19
N SER A 300 -8.67 8.63 0.41
CA SER A 300 -10.07 8.22 0.31
C SER A 300 -10.94 9.35 -0.21
N MET A 301 -12.08 9.01 -0.79
CA MET A 301 -13.06 9.95 -1.31
C MET A 301 -14.45 9.52 -0.85
N ASP A 302 -15.30 10.49 -0.51
CA ASP A 302 -16.66 10.21 -0.02
C ASP A 302 -17.53 9.53 -1.09
N GLU A 303 -17.30 9.87 -2.38
CA GLU A 303 -18.04 9.32 -3.51
C GLU A 303 -17.62 7.90 -3.89
N PHE A 304 -16.45 7.47 -3.45
CA PHE A 304 -15.90 6.15 -3.73
C PHE A 304 -15.62 5.41 -2.43
N GLY A 305 -16.46 4.46 -2.09
CA GLY A 305 -16.40 3.72 -0.81
C GLY A 305 -15.13 2.87 -0.58
N GLY A 306 -13.96 3.32 -1.05
CA GLY A 306 -12.67 2.67 -0.92
C GLY A 306 -11.52 3.65 -1.05
N SER A 307 -10.29 3.13 -0.88
CA SER A 307 -9.06 3.87 -1.12
C SER A 307 -8.86 4.10 -2.63
N VAL A 308 -8.40 5.27 -3.00
CA VAL A 308 -8.02 5.64 -4.38
C VAL A 308 -6.51 5.78 -4.56
N GLY A 309 -5.75 5.77 -3.48
CA GLY A 309 -4.29 5.83 -3.46
C GLY A 309 -3.72 5.57 -2.08
#